data_66ec4285e65a20dcf94d3877608d3e4a
#
_entry.id   66ec4285e65a20dcf94d3877608d3e4a
#
_cell.length_a   1.000
_cell.length_b   1.000
_cell.length_c   1.000
_cell.angle_alpha   90.00
_cell.angle_beta   90.00
_cell.angle_gamma   90.00
#
_symmetry.space_group_name_H-M   'P 1'
#
loop_
_entity.id
_entity.type
_entity.pdbx_description
1 polymer ?
#
loop_
_entity_poly.entity_id
_entity_poly.type
_entity_poly.pdbx_seq_one_letter_code
_entity_poly.pdbx_strand_id
1 'polypeptide(L)'
;MRKQVIYTILVAGVLCAPAFAQRVELFGGAQFEHLLSSYNGVGWNASLTRNFKYGLGITGDFSGVYNSRGVGSSVYTYTIGPVLSARLPVIQPFVHVLFGGSTARIGGAGDSAFSVLFGGGLDLGLRKGIGLRLVQADWLTTEFGDQVQDSQGRVSAGIIIKW
;
A
#
# COMPACT_ATOMS: atom_id res chain seq x y z
N MET A 1 20.88 15.60 15.23
CA MET A 1 20.38 16.74 14.43
C MET A 1 19.91 16.35 13.03
N ARG A 2 20.60 15.54 12.22
CA ARG A 2 20.14 15.15 10.85
C ARG A 2 18.81 14.40 10.80
N LYS A 3 18.53 13.50 11.73
CA LYS A 3 17.27 12.72 11.73
C LYS A 3 16.04 13.58 12.04
N GLN A 4 16.16 14.56 12.93
CA GLN A 4 15.04 15.47 13.24
C GLN A 4 14.69 16.40 12.09
N VAL A 5 15.68 16.85 11.32
CA VAL A 5 15.45 17.67 10.13
C VAL A 5 14.68 16.90 9.05
N ILE A 6 14.97 15.63 8.87
CA ILE A 6 14.25 14.75 7.91
C ILE A 6 12.80 14.57 8.34
N TYR A 7 12.51 14.32 9.62
CA TYR A 7 11.14 14.21 10.13
C TYR A 7 10.37 15.53 9.99
N THR A 8 11.02 16.68 10.25
CA THR A 8 10.40 18.00 10.12
C THR A 8 10.07 18.33 8.66
N ILE A 9 10.93 17.96 7.71
CA ILE A 9 10.68 18.15 6.27
C ILE A 9 9.55 17.23 5.80
N LEU A 10 9.49 16.00 6.28
CA LEU A 10 8.44 15.03 5.92
C LEU A 10 7.06 15.47 6.45
N VAL A 11 7.01 15.97 7.68
CA VAL A 11 5.78 16.51 8.30
C VAL A 11 5.38 17.84 7.66
N ALA A 12 6.32 18.75 7.35
CA ALA A 12 6.03 20.00 6.67
C ALA A 12 5.56 19.80 5.23
N GLY A 13 6.08 18.80 4.51
CA GLY A 13 5.63 18.44 3.17
C GLY A 13 4.18 17.95 3.12
N VAL A 14 3.70 17.30 4.18
CA VAL A 14 2.31 16.84 4.31
C VAL A 14 1.36 18.01 4.63
N LEU A 15 1.84 19.05 5.32
CA LEU A 15 1.02 20.19 5.77
C LEU A 15 0.94 21.33 4.75
N CYS A 16 1.83 21.41 3.77
CA CYS A 16 1.85 22.46 2.73
C CYS A 16 1.11 22.04 1.44
N ALA A 17 -0.06 21.39 1.53
CA ALA A 17 -0.90 21.18 0.37
C ALA A 17 -1.72 22.46 0.08
N PRO A 18 -1.51 23.16 -1.07
CA PRO A 18 -2.35 24.29 -1.44
C PRO A 18 -3.79 23.84 -1.65
N ALA A 19 -4.74 24.68 -1.23
CA ALA A 19 -6.18 24.49 -1.21
C ALA A 19 -6.82 24.43 -2.62
N PHE A 20 -6.38 23.48 -3.44
CA PHE A 20 -7.10 23.06 -4.63
C PHE A 20 -7.74 21.71 -4.32
N ALA A 21 -9.03 21.58 -4.53
CA ALA A 21 -9.96 20.46 -4.32
C ALA A 21 -9.43 19.03 -4.65
N GLN A 22 -8.24 18.71 -4.25
CA GLN A 22 -7.55 17.45 -4.42
C GLN A 22 -7.66 16.69 -3.10
N ARG A 23 -8.48 15.65 -3.10
CA ARG A 23 -8.65 14.81 -1.92
C ARG A 23 -7.40 13.99 -1.73
N VAL A 24 -6.79 14.13 -0.57
CA VAL A 24 -5.75 13.23 -0.06
C VAL A 24 -6.45 12.17 0.77
N GLU A 25 -6.07 10.94 0.58
CA GLU A 25 -6.62 9.78 1.28
C GLU A 25 -5.48 9.01 1.95
N LEU A 26 -5.59 8.82 3.26
CA LEU A 26 -4.70 7.97 4.04
C LEU A 26 -5.45 6.70 4.41
N PHE A 27 -4.95 5.56 4.00
CA PHE A 27 -5.46 4.25 4.37
C PHE A 27 -4.53 3.61 5.39
N GLY A 28 -5.11 2.89 6.36
CA GLY A 28 -4.41 2.00 7.26
C GLY A 28 -5.27 0.79 7.58
N GLY A 29 -4.69 -0.40 7.48
CA GLY A 29 -5.45 -1.62 7.67
C GLY A 29 -4.62 -2.87 7.96
N ALA A 30 -5.34 -3.96 8.23
CA ALA A 30 -4.78 -5.29 8.34
C ALA A 30 -4.64 -5.92 6.94
N GLN A 31 -3.59 -6.71 6.77
CA GLN A 31 -3.27 -7.41 5.54
C GLN A 31 -3.11 -8.89 5.80
N PHE A 32 -3.63 -9.67 4.89
CA PHE A 32 -3.40 -11.11 4.79
C PHE A 32 -2.75 -11.38 3.43
N GLU A 33 -1.67 -12.13 3.43
CA GLU A 33 -0.91 -12.49 2.24
C GLU A 33 -0.84 -14.01 2.11
N HIS A 34 -1.20 -14.49 0.92
CA HIS A 34 -1.13 -15.88 0.56
C HIS A 34 -0.03 -16.09 -0.48
N LEU A 35 1.03 -16.74 -0.06
CA LEU A 35 2.09 -17.18 -0.97
C LEU A 35 1.68 -18.51 -1.60
N LEU A 36 1.85 -18.65 -2.90
CA LEU A 36 1.56 -19.88 -3.65
C LEU A 36 2.36 -21.09 -3.16
N SER A 37 3.40 -20.89 -2.37
CA SER A 37 4.26 -21.94 -1.78
C SER A 37 3.87 -22.33 -0.34
N SER A 38 2.60 -22.30 0.03
CA SER A 38 2.07 -22.80 1.33
C SER A 38 2.33 -21.96 2.57
N TYR A 39 2.73 -20.70 2.44
CA TYR A 39 2.91 -19.80 3.58
C TYR A 39 1.87 -18.69 3.60
N ASN A 40 1.18 -18.58 4.73
CA ASN A 40 0.26 -17.48 5.01
C ASN A 40 0.94 -16.49 5.94
N GLY A 41 0.95 -15.22 5.55
CA GLY A 41 1.45 -14.12 6.36
C GLY A 41 0.32 -13.18 6.79
N VAL A 42 0.42 -12.67 8.00
CA VAL A 42 -0.45 -11.60 8.50
C VAL A 42 0.40 -10.36 8.72
N GLY A 43 -0.13 -9.20 8.37
CA GLY A 43 0.61 -7.98 8.45
C GLY A 43 -0.29 -6.75 8.47
N TRP A 44 0.31 -5.63 8.12
CA TRP A 44 -0.36 -4.34 8.00
C TRP A 44 -0.03 -3.69 6.67
N ASN A 45 -0.95 -2.83 6.23
CA ASN A 45 -0.80 -2.05 5.02
C ASN A 45 -1.19 -0.60 5.31
N ALA A 46 -0.42 0.33 4.78
CA ALA A 46 -0.71 1.75 4.82
C ALA A 46 -0.49 2.34 3.42
N SER A 47 -1.41 3.18 2.96
CA SER A 47 -1.23 3.88 1.70
C SER A 47 -1.66 5.33 1.77
N LEU A 48 -0.96 6.17 1.03
CA LEU A 48 -1.27 7.58 0.83
C LEU A 48 -1.59 7.81 -0.64
N THR A 49 -2.81 8.28 -0.90
CA THR A 49 -3.32 8.53 -2.24
C THR A 49 -3.60 10.02 -2.42
N ARG A 50 -3.12 10.60 -3.52
CA ARG A 50 -3.49 11.92 -3.98
C ARG A 50 -4.34 11.80 -5.24
N ASN A 51 -5.60 12.18 -5.13
CA ASN A 51 -6.55 12.13 -6.23
C ASN A 51 -6.55 13.45 -7.03
N PHE A 52 -6.55 13.31 -8.35
CA PHE A 52 -6.70 14.40 -9.31
C PHE A 52 -8.12 14.47 -9.88
N LYS A 53 -8.30 15.22 -10.97
CA LYS A 53 -9.56 15.24 -11.71
C LYS A 53 -9.83 13.91 -12.43
N TYR A 54 -11.09 13.62 -12.70
CA TYR A 54 -11.57 12.45 -13.45
C TYR A 54 -11.27 11.08 -12.83
N GLY A 55 -11.10 11.03 -11.50
CA GLY A 55 -10.85 9.75 -10.80
C GLY A 55 -9.43 9.24 -10.88
N LEU A 56 -8.54 9.93 -11.57
CA LEU A 56 -7.12 9.61 -11.59
C LEU A 56 -6.44 10.08 -10.30
N GLY A 57 -5.41 9.36 -9.89
CA GLY A 57 -4.58 9.71 -8.75
C GLY A 57 -3.23 9.02 -8.78
N ILE A 58 -2.42 9.33 -7.79
CA ILE A 58 -1.17 8.63 -7.50
C ILE A 58 -1.27 8.12 -6.07
N THR A 59 -0.89 6.87 -5.86
CA THR A 59 -0.82 6.26 -4.53
C THR A 59 0.56 5.73 -4.24
N GLY A 60 1.04 5.96 -3.01
CA GLY A 60 2.18 5.27 -2.44
C GLY A 60 1.67 4.27 -1.42
N ASP A 61 2.12 3.04 -1.51
CA ASP A 61 1.72 1.92 -0.67
C ASP A 61 2.94 1.38 0.09
N PHE A 62 2.75 1.14 1.37
CA PHE A 62 3.76 0.57 2.25
C PHE A 62 3.13 -0.53 3.10
N SER A 63 3.74 -1.71 3.11
CA SER A 63 3.23 -2.84 3.86
C SER A 63 4.33 -3.64 4.54
N GLY A 64 3.97 -4.31 5.62
CA GLY A 64 4.83 -5.22 6.35
C GLY A 64 4.10 -6.50 6.70
N VAL A 65 4.70 -7.63 6.36
CA VAL A 65 4.18 -8.97 6.65
C VAL A 65 5.14 -9.71 7.54
N TYR A 66 4.61 -10.37 8.53
CA TYR A 66 5.36 -11.15 9.51
C TYR A 66 4.95 -12.61 9.43
N ASN A 67 5.93 -13.49 9.34
CA ASN A 67 5.71 -14.93 9.42
C ASN A 67 6.20 -15.44 10.78
N SER A 68 5.28 -15.99 11.57
CA SER A 68 5.57 -16.51 12.93
C SER A 68 5.96 -17.98 12.94
N ARG A 69 6.00 -18.67 11.80
CA ARG A 69 6.33 -20.09 11.71
C ARG A 69 7.77 -20.27 11.21
N GLY A 70 8.68 -20.55 12.14
CA GLY A 70 10.09 -20.82 11.86
C GLY A 70 11.02 -19.67 12.27
N VAL A 71 12.13 -19.50 11.57
CA VAL A 71 13.05 -18.37 11.76
C VAL A 71 12.31 -17.12 11.37
N GLY A 72 12.06 -16.21 12.32
CA GLY A 72 11.28 -15.00 12.13
C GLY A 72 11.70 -14.25 10.86
N SER A 73 10.85 -14.27 9.86
CA SER A 73 11.04 -13.54 8.61
C SER A 73 10.06 -12.38 8.53
N SER A 74 10.54 -11.25 8.07
CA SER A 74 9.73 -10.07 7.80
C SER A 74 9.97 -9.59 6.38
N VAL A 75 8.89 -9.27 5.68
CA VAL A 75 8.92 -8.70 4.33
C VAL A 75 8.29 -7.32 4.38
N TYR A 76 9.01 -6.33 3.90
CA TYR A 76 8.53 -4.97 3.73
C TYR A 76 8.46 -4.65 2.25
N THR A 77 7.30 -4.16 1.81
CA THR A 77 7.06 -3.76 0.43
C THR A 77 6.74 -2.26 0.39
N TYR A 78 7.35 -1.54 -0.53
CA TYR A 78 7.13 -0.13 -0.78
C TYR A 78 6.96 0.10 -2.28
N THR A 79 5.81 0.62 -2.66
CA THR A 79 5.44 0.81 -4.06
C THR A 79 4.73 2.14 -4.28
N ILE A 80 4.83 2.67 -5.49
CA ILE A 80 4.16 3.90 -5.91
C ILE A 80 3.66 3.76 -7.34
N GLY A 81 2.51 4.34 -7.65
CA GLY A 81 2.00 4.34 -9.02
C GLY A 81 0.62 4.94 -9.18
N PRO A 82 0.08 4.87 -10.40
CA PRO A 82 -1.23 5.42 -10.72
C PRO A 82 -2.37 4.60 -10.11
N VAL A 83 -3.42 5.30 -9.72
CA VAL A 83 -4.70 4.75 -9.29
C VAL A 83 -5.82 5.40 -10.09
N LEU A 84 -6.80 4.60 -10.45
CA LEU A 84 -8.05 5.03 -11.06
C LEU A 84 -9.20 4.65 -10.13
N SER A 85 -10.02 5.62 -9.74
CA SER A 85 -11.17 5.43 -8.85
C SER A 85 -12.44 6.01 -9.43
N ALA A 86 -13.55 5.27 -9.33
CA ALA A 86 -14.87 5.75 -9.67
C ALA A 86 -15.58 6.24 -8.39
N ARG A 87 -15.92 7.54 -8.37
CA ARG A 87 -16.56 8.17 -7.20
C ARG A 87 -18.07 8.08 -7.31
N LEU A 88 -18.63 7.06 -6.70
CA LEU A 88 -20.08 6.93 -6.51
C LEU A 88 -20.46 7.48 -5.12
N PRO A 89 -21.75 7.81 -4.88
CA PRO A 89 -22.18 8.47 -3.64
C PRO A 89 -21.82 7.75 -2.34
N VAL A 90 -21.83 6.42 -2.35
CA VAL A 90 -21.61 5.58 -1.18
C VAL A 90 -20.39 4.67 -1.36
N ILE A 91 -20.20 4.16 -2.56
CA ILE A 91 -19.19 3.15 -2.89
C ILE A 91 -18.17 3.77 -3.85
N GLN A 92 -16.90 3.48 -3.64
CA GLN A 92 -15.82 3.98 -4.49
C GLN A 92 -14.91 2.80 -4.87
N PRO A 93 -15.20 2.12 -6.01
CA PRO A 93 -14.27 1.15 -6.55
C PRO A 93 -13.01 1.83 -7.10
N PHE A 94 -11.87 1.15 -6.96
CA PHE A 94 -10.60 1.62 -7.50
C PHE A 94 -9.77 0.46 -8.03
N VAL A 95 -8.88 0.79 -8.97
CA VAL A 95 -7.82 -0.11 -9.47
C VAL A 95 -6.51 0.65 -9.49
N HIS A 96 -5.40 -0.04 -9.28
CA HIS A 96 -4.07 0.57 -9.31
C HIS A 96 -3.01 -0.36 -9.91
N VAL A 97 -1.95 0.25 -10.39
CA VAL A 97 -0.71 -0.42 -10.78
C VAL A 97 0.43 0.31 -10.10
N LEU A 98 1.17 -0.40 -9.27
CA LEU A 98 2.23 0.20 -8.46
C LEU A 98 3.56 -0.50 -8.76
N PHE A 99 4.64 0.28 -8.71
CA PHE A 99 6.00 -0.15 -8.95
C PHE A 99 6.87 0.23 -7.75
N GLY A 100 7.79 -0.63 -7.39
CA GLY A 100 8.68 -0.35 -6.25
C GLY A 100 9.59 -1.50 -5.91
N GLY A 101 9.77 -1.75 -4.63
CA GLY A 101 10.64 -2.81 -4.16
C GLY A 101 10.09 -3.54 -2.94
N SER A 102 10.56 -4.76 -2.77
CA SER A 102 10.37 -5.55 -1.56
C SER A 102 11.71 -5.86 -0.93
N THR A 103 11.77 -5.78 0.39
CA THR A 103 12.95 -6.18 1.16
C THR A 103 12.56 -7.29 2.13
N ALA A 104 13.14 -8.45 1.91
CA ALA A 104 12.99 -9.59 2.82
C ALA A 104 14.16 -9.62 3.81
N ARG A 105 13.88 -9.88 5.08
CA ARG A 105 14.89 -10.09 6.12
C ARG A 105 14.73 -11.47 6.73
N ILE A 106 15.76 -12.30 6.58
CA ILE A 106 15.82 -13.66 7.13
C ILE A 106 17.14 -13.77 7.89
N GLY A 107 17.09 -13.98 9.21
CA GLY A 107 18.29 -14.24 10.01
C GLY A 107 19.37 -13.16 9.98
N GLY A 108 19.03 -11.89 9.68
CA GLY A 108 19.99 -10.78 9.63
C GLY A 108 20.55 -10.47 8.23
N ALA A 109 20.33 -11.32 7.23
CA ALA A 109 20.58 -11.01 5.83
C ALA A 109 19.35 -10.33 5.21
N GLY A 110 19.54 -9.24 4.47
CA GLY A 110 18.49 -8.53 3.74
C GLY A 110 18.70 -8.67 2.24
N ASP A 111 17.68 -9.13 1.53
CA ASP A 111 17.66 -9.13 0.08
C ASP A 111 16.57 -8.19 -0.42
N SER A 112 16.84 -7.48 -1.52
CA SER A 112 15.92 -6.49 -2.09
C SER A 112 15.65 -6.82 -3.55
N ALA A 113 14.38 -6.78 -3.92
CA ALA A 113 13.93 -7.10 -5.26
C ALA A 113 13.00 -6.03 -5.80
N PHE A 114 12.95 -5.89 -7.11
CA PHE A 114 11.97 -5.07 -7.79
C PHE A 114 10.60 -5.73 -7.73
N SER A 115 9.56 -4.94 -7.48
CA SER A 115 8.20 -5.45 -7.30
C SER A 115 7.21 -4.64 -8.12
N VAL A 116 6.30 -5.34 -8.77
CA VAL A 116 5.14 -4.78 -9.46
C VAL A 116 3.89 -5.31 -8.78
N LEU A 117 2.99 -4.39 -8.45
CA LEU A 117 1.75 -4.69 -7.78
C LEU A 117 0.58 -4.19 -8.64
N PHE A 118 -0.32 -5.09 -8.96
CA PHE A 118 -1.56 -4.80 -9.68
C PHE A 118 -2.74 -5.22 -8.81
N GLY A 119 -3.70 -4.34 -8.65
CA GLY A 119 -4.84 -4.67 -7.83
C GLY A 119 -5.94 -3.63 -7.85
N GLY A 120 -6.85 -3.79 -6.90
CA GLY A 120 -7.96 -2.89 -6.73
C GLY A 120 -8.81 -3.23 -5.52
N GLY A 121 -9.81 -2.43 -5.27
CA GLY A 121 -10.63 -2.62 -4.10
C GLY A 121 -11.92 -1.81 -4.13
N LEU A 122 -12.58 -1.85 -2.99
CA LEU A 122 -13.86 -1.21 -2.78
C LEU A 122 -13.83 -0.41 -1.47
N ASP A 123 -13.99 0.89 -1.59
CA ASP A 123 -14.08 1.82 -0.47
C ASP A 123 -15.54 2.22 -0.22
N LEU A 124 -15.93 2.29 1.05
CA LEU A 124 -17.24 2.74 1.51
C LEU A 124 -17.07 4.10 2.21
N GLY A 125 -17.80 5.11 1.77
CA GLY A 125 -17.88 6.40 2.43
C GLY A 125 -18.84 6.35 3.61
N LEU A 126 -18.32 6.53 4.85
CA LEU A 126 -19.16 6.51 6.07
C LEU A 126 -19.61 7.90 6.47
N ARG A 127 -18.68 8.86 6.52
CA ARG A 127 -18.90 10.28 6.88
C ARG A 127 -17.94 11.19 6.16
N LYS A 128 -18.16 12.50 6.25
CA LYS A 128 -17.18 13.48 5.73
C LYS A 128 -15.82 13.21 6.35
N GLY A 129 -14.85 12.85 5.52
CA GLY A 129 -13.47 12.60 5.93
C GLY A 129 -13.15 11.20 6.43
N ILE A 130 -14.12 10.30 6.61
CA ILE A 130 -13.88 8.93 7.08
C ILE A 130 -14.54 7.94 6.14
N GLY A 131 -13.82 6.89 5.77
CA GLY A 131 -14.29 5.77 4.98
C GLY A 131 -13.75 4.45 5.50
N LEU A 132 -14.28 3.37 4.96
CA LEU A 132 -13.84 2.01 5.23
C LEU A 132 -13.42 1.38 3.89
N ARG A 133 -12.23 0.82 3.81
CA ARG A 133 -11.86 -0.08 2.74
C ARG A 133 -12.35 -1.46 3.08
N LEU A 134 -13.40 -1.89 2.39
CA LEU A 134 -14.03 -3.20 2.63
C LEU A 134 -13.10 -4.33 2.23
N VAL A 135 -12.48 -4.16 1.08
CA VAL A 135 -11.54 -5.13 0.52
C VAL A 135 -10.62 -4.43 -0.46
N GLN A 136 -9.36 -4.77 -0.40
CA GLN A 136 -8.37 -4.50 -1.45
C GLN A 136 -7.71 -5.85 -1.74
N ALA A 137 -7.70 -6.23 -3.01
CA ALA A 137 -7.06 -7.44 -3.48
C ALA A 137 -5.97 -7.06 -4.48
N ASP A 138 -4.76 -7.48 -4.20
CA ASP A 138 -3.58 -7.15 -4.99
C ASP A 138 -2.83 -8.42 -5.38
N TRP A 139 -2.28 -8.38 -6.57
CA TRP A 139 -1.37 -9.37 -7.09
C TRP A 139 0.02 -8.76 -7.13
N LEU A 140 0.93 -9.30 -6.34
CA LEU A 140 2.31 -8.86 -6.24
C LEU A 140 3.20 -9.82 -7.03
N THR A 141 3.96 -9.29 -7.96
CA THR A 141 5.01 -10.01 -8.68
C THR A 141 6.36 -9.41 -8.29
N THR A 142 7.27 -10.26 -7.84
CA THR A 142 8.60 -9.85 -7.42
C THR A 142 9.64 -10.54 -8.29
N GLU A 143 10.58 -9.78 -8.85
CA GLU A 143 11.68 -10.29 -9.65
C GLU A 143 12.98 -10.28 -8.85
N PHE A 144 13.51 -11.47 -8.57
CA PHE A 144 14.83 -11.68 -8.01
C PHE A 144 15.79 -12.16 -9.11
N GLY A 145 16.63 -11.27 -9.67
CA GLY A 145 17.58 -11.62 -10.72
C GLY A 145 16.91 -12.10 -12.02
N ASP A 146 17.45 -13.13 -12.63
CA ASP A 146 16.95 -13.70 -13.91
C ASP A 146 15.73 -14.64 -13.78
N GLN A 147 15.18 -14.79 -12.59
CA GLN A 147 14.03 -15.64 -12.35
C GLN A 147 12.86 -14.81 -11.82
N VAL A 148 11.77 -14.77 -12.58
CA VAL A 148 10.47 -14.31 -12.07
C VAL A 148 10.03 -15.30 -11.01
N GLN A 149 10.17 -14.93 -9.76
CA GLN A 149 9.81 -15.80 -8.65
C GLN A 149 8.77 -15.12 -7.75
N ASP A 150 7.71 -15.86 -7.54
CA ASP A 150 6.59 -15.67 -6.63
C ASP A 150 5.58 -14.58 -7.00
N SER A 151 4.51 -15.07 -7.61
CA SER A 151 3.23 -14.38 -7.61
C SER A 151 2.54 -14.55 -6.26
N GLN A 152 2.26 -13.46 -5.57
CA GLN A 152 1.66 -13.46 -4.25
C GLN A 152 0.30 -12.75 -4.29
N GLY A 153 -0.72 -13.38 -3.74
CA GLY A 153 -2.02 -12.76 -3.53
C GLY A 153 -2.07 -12.06 -2.17
N ARG A 154 -2.45 -10.78 -2.17
CA ARG A 154 -2.57 -9.95 -0.97
C ARG A 154 -4.00 -9.45 -0.85
N VAL A 155 -4.59 -9.57 0.34
CA VAL A 155 -5.91 -9.01 0.66
C VAL A 155 -5.77 -8.13 1.90
N SER A 156 -6.33 -6.92 1.85
CA SER A 156 -6.32 -5.99 2.97
C SER A 156 -7.68 -5.31 3.16
N ALA A 157 -7.95 -4.91 4.40
CA ALA A 157 -9.12 -4.15 4.79
C ALA A 157 -8.76 -3.19 5.93
N GLY A 158 -9.44 -2.05 6.03
CA GLY A 158 -9.12 -1.06 7.05
C GLY A 158 -9.85 0.26 6.92
N ILE A 159 -9.31 1.29 7.53
CA ILE A 159 -9.91 2.61 7.63
C ILE A 159 -9.23 3.58 6.66
N ILE A 160 -10.02 4.49 6.08
CA ILE A 160 -9.54 5.57 5.23
C ILE A 160 -9.90 6.91 5.87
N ILE A 161 -8.94 7.81 5.89
CA ILE A 161 -9.15 9.21 6.26
C ILE A 161 -8.96 10.05 4.99
N LYS A 162 -9.93 10.92 4.70
CA LYS A 162 -9.97 11.77 3.49
C LYS A 162 -10.06 13.24 3.88
N TRP A 163 -9.24 14.10 3.29
CA TRP A 163 -9.29 15.55 3.46
C TRP A 163 -8.98 16.32 2.19
#